data_b9d5a983c311bdd325d78b38263835fc
#
_entry.id   b9d5a983c311bdd325d78b38263835fc
#
_cell.length_a   1.000
_cell.length_b   1.000
_cell.length_c   1.000
_cell.angle_alpha   90.00
_cell.angle_beta   90.00
_cell.angle_gamma   90.00
#
_symmetry.space_group_name_H-M   'P 1'
#
loop_
_entity.id
_entity.type
_entity.pdbx_description
1 polymer ?
#
loop_
_entity_poly.entity_id
_entity_poly.type
_entity_poly.pdbx_seq_one_letter_code
_entity_poly.pdbx_strand_id
1 'polypeptide(L)'
;ATNIPPHNLGEIINATIALIDDPEIGIGELIMHVPGPDFPTAGIINGAMGIHAAYHTGRGRVVMRAKTHIETQDNNREAIIVTELPYQVNKARLIEKIAELVKEKRVEGISELRDESDKDGMRIYIEIKRDQSAEIVLNHLFNETPLQQSFGINMVALVDGRPQLLN
;
A
#
# COMPACT_ATOMS: atom_id res chain seq x y z
N ALA A 1 15.29 -9.57 -12.26
CA ALA A 1 14.73 -10.18 -11.07
C ALA A 1 13.20 -10.16 -11.13
N THR A 2 12.56 -11.22 -10.67
CA THR A 2 11.10 -11.28 -10.57
C THR A 2 10.61 -10.49 -9.35
N ASN A 3 9.43 -9.88 -9.46
CA ASN A 3 8.76 -9.20 -8.37
C ASN A 3 7.24 -9.29 -8.59
N ILE A 4 6.66 -10.41 -8.20
CA ILE A 4 5.25 -10.70 -8.34
C ILE A 4 4.55 -10.42 -7.00
N PRO A 5 3.54 -9.53 -6.97
CA PRO A 5 2.84 -9.25 -5.72
C PRO A 5 1.96 -10.44 -5.30
N PRO A 6 1.68 -10.58 -3.99
CA PRO A 6 0.71 -11.56 -3.51
C PRO A 6 -0.68 -11.32 -4.09
N HIS A 7 -1.42 -12.40 -4.29
CA HIS A 7 -2.80 -12.37 -4.79
C HIS A 7 -3.72 -13.21 -3.92
N ASN A 8 -5.00 -12.92 -3.97
CA ASN A 8 -6.02 -13.71 -3.29
C ASN A 8 -6.20 -15.06 -3.97
N LEU A 9 -6.06 -16.16 -3.23
CA LEU A 9 -6.13 -17.50 -3.78
C LEU A 9 -7.50 -17.80 -4.40
N GLY A 10 -8.59 -17.38 -3.76
CA GLY A 10 -9.94 -17.58 -4.30
C GLY A 10 -10.15 -16.88 -5.63
N GLU A 11 -9.68 -15.63 -5.75
CA GLU A 11 -9.73 -14.88 -7.00
C GLU A 11 -8.94 -15.57 -8.12
N ILE A 12 -7.73 -16.03 -7.82
CA ILE A 12 -6.87 -16.74 -8.79
C ILE A 12 -7.52 -18.07 -9.23
N ILE A 13 -8.13 -18.81 -8.32
CA ILE A 13 -8.85 -20.04 -8.66
C ILE A 13 -10.03 -19.73 -9.58
N ASN A 14 -10.83 -18.71 -9.29
CA ASN A 14 -11.95 -18.33 -10.13
C ASN A 14 -11.51 -17.91 -11.53
N ALA A 15 -10.42 -17.13 -11.64
CA ALA A 15 -9.85 -16.77 -12.93
C ALA A 15 -9.33 -18.00 -13.70
N THR A 16 -8.70 -18.94 -13.01
CA THR A 16 -8.22 -20.18 -13.61
C THR A 16 -9.37 -21.03 -14.16
N ILE A 17 -10.47 -21.16 -13.42
CA ILE A 17 -11.68 -21.87 -13.88
C ILE A 17 -12.25 -21.15 -15.12
N ALA A 18 -12.36 -19.84 -15.11
CA ALA A 18 -12.83 -19.06 -16.25
C ALA A 18 -11.98 -19.29 -17.50
N LEU A 19 -10.65 -19.36 -17.34
CA LEU A 19 -9.72 -19.66 -18.44
C LEU A 19 -9.86 -21.10 -18.95
N ILE A 20 -10.13 -22.08 -18.07
CA ILE A 20 -10.35 -23.46 -18.45
C ILE A 20 -11.66 -23.58 -19.26
N ASP A 21 -12.72 -22.92 -18.81
CA ASP A 21 -14.02 -22.94 -19.48
C ASP A 21 -14.02 -22.20 -20.83
N ASP A 22 -13.21 -21.13 -20.94
CA ASP A 22 -13.02 -20.37 -22.18
C ASP A 22 -11.54 -20.05 -22.37
N PRO A 23 -10.77 -20.91 -23.09
CA PRO A 23 -9.35 -20.68 -23.35
C PRO A 23 -9.03 -19.40 -24.15
N GLU A 24 -10.03 -18.83 -24.81
CA GLU A 24 -9.89 -17.60 -25.59
C GLU A 24 -10.24 -16.34 -24.77
N ILE A 25 -10.53 -16.49 -23.47
CA ILE A 25 -10.85 -15.37 -22.58
C ILE A 25 -9.73 -14.32 -22.59
N GLY A 26 -10.12 -13.05 -22.73
CA GLY A 26 -9.16 -11.94 -22.72
C GLY A 26 -8.72 -11.54 -21.32
N ILE A 27 -7.57 -10.86 -21.25
CA ILE A 27 -7.02 -10.34 -19.98
C ILE A 27 -8.01 -9.37 -19.31
N GLY A 28 -8.69 -8.53 -20.10
CA GLY A 28 -9.71 -7.61 -19.58
C GLY A 28 -10.86 -8.29 -18.85
N GLU A 29 -11.25 -9.51 -19.30
CA GLU A 29 -12.28 -10.31 -18.62
C GLU A 29 -11.71 -11.02 -17.40
N LEU A 30 -10.46 -11.51 -17.46
CA LEU A 30 -9.78 -12.14 -16.31
C LEU A 30 -9.58 -11.16 -15.15
N ILE A 31 -9.34 -9.88 -15.45
CA ILE A 31 -9.23 -8.81 -14.43
C ILE A 31 -10.52 -8.67 -13.60
N MET A 32 -11.67 -9.01 -14.15
CA MET A 32 -12.93 -9.00 -13.40
C MET A 32 -12.93 -10.03 -12.26
N HIS A 33 -12.19 -11.12 -12.40
CA HIS A 33 -11.99 -12.14 -11.36
C HIS A 33 -10.86 -11.79 -10.41
N VAL A 34 -9.82 -11.09 -10.91
CA VAL A 34 -8.62 -10.70 -10.13
C VAL A 34 -8.42 -9.19 -10.31
N PRO A 35 -9.12 -8.37 -9.52
CA PRO A 35 -9.07 -6.91 -9.70
C PRO A 35 -7.71 -6.30 -9.33
N GLY A 36 -6.90 -6.99 -8.56
CA GLY A 36 -5.58 -6.53 -8.18
C GLY A 36 -4.86 -7.43 -7.18
N PRO A 37 -3.64 -7.07 -6.81
CA PRO A 37 -2.92 -7.73 -5.73
C PRO A 37 -3.66 -7.69 -4.40
N ASP A 38 -3.42 -8.70 -3.57
CA ASP A 38 -3.96 -8.82 -2.22
C ASP A 38 -2.80 -8.97 -1.22
N PHE A 39 -2.41 -7.86 -0.61
CA PHE A 39 -1.28 -7.84 0.30
C PHE A 39 -1.69 -8.32 1.70
N PRO A 40 -0.90 -9.20 2.35
CA PRO A 40 -1.22 -9.74 3.68
C PRO A 40 -1.22 -8.65 4.77
N THR A 41 -0.60 -7.52 4.52
CA THR A 41 -0.55 -6.35 5.42
C THR A 41 -1.71 -5.38 5.19
N ALA A 42 -2.65 -5.72 4.29
CA ALA A 42 -3.75 -4.85 3.87
C ALA A 42 -3.24 -3.52 3.28
N GLY A 43 -3.77 -2.37 3.71
CA GLY A 43 -3.46 -1.09 3.10
C GLY A 43 -4.35 -0.80 1.89
N ILE A 44 -3.98 0.23 1.15
CA ILE A 44 -4.76 0.70 0.00
C ILE A 44 -3.86 0.79 -1.23
N ILE A 45 -4.32 0.25 -2.36
CA ILE A 45 -3.69 0.50 -3.66
C ILE A 45 -4.30 1.78 -4.23
N ASN A 46 -3.46 2.78 -4.46
CA ASN A 46 -3.88 4.08 -4.97
C ASN A 46 -3.78 4.11 -6.50
N GLY A 47 -4.93 3.91 -7.16
CA GLY A 47 -5.04 3.89 -8.61
C GLY A 47 -4.90 2.50 -9.23
N ALA A 48 -5.60 2.27 -10.34
CA ALA A 48 -5.67 0.97 -11.01
C ALA A 48 -4.75 0.86 -12.24
N MET A 49 -4.22 1.96 -12.75
CA MET A 49 -3.45 1.96 -14.01
C MET A 49 -2.23 1.04 -13.98
N GLY A 50 -1.53 1.00 -12.85
CA GLY A 50 -0.36 0.14 -12.69
C GLY A 50 -0.73 -1.35 -12.66
N ILE A 51 -1.89 -1.69 -12.11
CA ILE A 51 -2.43 -3.06 -12.10
C ILE A 51 -2.75 -3.50 -13.53
N HIS A 52 -3.49 -2.68 -14.27
CA HIS A 52 -3.84 -2.97 -15.67
C HIS A 52 -2.59 -3.12 -16.54
N ALA A 53 -1.63 -2.22 -16.39
CA ALA A 53 -0.34 -2.31 -17.12
C ALA A 53 0.38 -3.63 -16.79
N ALA A 54 0.46 -4.00 -15.51
CA ALA A 54 1.12 -5.24 -15.09
C ALA A 54 0.44 -6.48 -15.66
N TYR A 55 -0.88 -6.54 -15.64
CA TYR A 55 -1.62 -7.71 -16.13
C TYR A 55 -1.60 -7.84 -17.65
N HIS A 56 -1.48 -6.72 -18.40
CA HIS A 56 -1.38 -6.76 -19.85
C HIS A 56 0.05 -6.96 -20.37
N THR A 57 1.05 -6.49 -19.64
CA THR A 57 2.44 -6.46 -20.12
C THR A 57 3.43 -7.23 -19.26
N GLY A 58 3.04 -7.67 -18.08
CA GLY A 58 3.94 -8.26 -17.08
C GLY A 58 4.71 -7.23 -16.26
N ARG A 59 4.60 -5.94 -16.56
CA ARG A 59 5.25 -4.85 -15.82
C ARG A 59 4.27 -3.75 -15.48
N GLY A 60 4.37 -3.26 -14.25
CA GLY A 60 3.57 -2.14 -13.80
C GLY A 60 4.07 -1.62 -12.47
N ARG A 61 3.63 -0.44 -12.11
CA ARG A 61 3.95 0.18 -10.83
C ARG A 61 2.64 0.45 -10.09
N VAL A 62 2.48 -0.17 -8.94
CA VAL A 62 1.36 0.14 -8.04
C VAL A 62 1.84 1.01 -6.89
N VAL A 63 1.01 1.93 -6.47
CA VAL A 63 1.26 2.82 -5.33
C VAL A 63 0.42 2.32 -4.18
N MET A 64 1.08 1.93 -3.09
CA MET A 64 0.43 1.46 -1.86
C MET A 64 0.43 2.59 -0.84
N ARG A 65 -0.70 2.78 -0.18
CA ARG A 65 -0.86 3.73 0.93
C ARG A 65 -1.25 3.03 2.20
N ALA A 66 -0.75 3.56 3.32
CA ALA A 66 -1.27 3.23 4.63
C ALA A 66 -2.76 3.57 4.72
N LYS A 67 -3.51 2.78 5.47
CA LYS A 67 -4.88 3.13 5.83
C LYS A 67 -4.84 4.06 7.04
N THR A 68 -5.42 5.24 6.87
CA THR A 68 -5.41 6.29 7.88
C THR A 68 -6.80 6.90 8.06
N HIS A 69 -7.03 7.46 9.23
CA HIS A 69 -8.17 8.33 9.49
C HIS A 69 -7.76 9.45 10.45
N ILE A 70 -8.56 10.48 10.54
CA ILE A 70 -8.33 11.61 11.43
C ILE A 70 -9.34 11.53 12.57
N GLU A 71 -8.84 11.61 13.80
CA GLU A 71 -9.64 11.73 15.00
C GLU A 71 -9.52 13.12 15.58
N THR A 72 -10.63 13.69 16.04
CA THR A 72 -10.63 14.95 16.80
C THR A 72 -10.69 14.62 18.28
N GLN A 73 -9.73 15.15 19.04
CA GLN A 73 -9.63 14.96 20.48
C GLN A 73 -10.50 15.98 21.23
N ASP A 74 -10.74 15.75 22.53
CA ASP A 74 -11.60 16.59 23.39
C ASP A 74 -11.15 18.07 23.46
N ASN A 75 -9.86 18.33 23.23
CA ASN A 75 -9.27 19.67 23.21
C ASN A 75 -9.26 20.32 21.82
N ASN A 76 -10.05 19.82 20.86
CA ASN A 76 -10.08 20.22 19.46
C ASN A 76 -8.76 20.02 18.70
N ARG A 77 -7.84 19.19 19.21
CA ARG A 77 -6.66 18.76 18.47
C ARG A 77 -7.02 17.60 17.55
N GLU A 78 -6.47 17.62 16.38
CA GLU A 78 -6.57 16.52 15.45
C GLU A 78 -5.42 15.53 15.66
N ALA A 79 -5.68 14.26 15.38
CA ALA A 79 -4.67 13.22 15.35
C ALA A 79 -4.85 12.37 14.10
N ILE A 80 -3.75 12.03 13.45
CA ILE A 80 -3.72 11.06 12.36
C ILE A 80 -3.52 9.68 12.98
N ILE A 81 -4.41 8.77 12.66
CA ILE A 81 -4.34 7.37 13.11
C ILE A 81 -4.01 6.49 11.91
N VAL A 82 -2.95 5.70 12.03
CA VAL A 82 -2.52 4.74 11.01
C VAL A 82 -2.83 3.33 11.50
N THR A 83 -3.67 2.61 10.77
CA THR A 83 -4.14 1.27 11.15
C THR A 83 -3.61 0.15 10.26
N GLU A 84 -3.17 0.46 9.04
CA GLU A 84 -2.57 -0.50 8.13
C GLU A 84 -1.39 0.15 7.40
N LEU A 85 -0.34 -0.62 7.14
CA LEU A 85 0.87 -0.15 6.46
C LEU A 85 1.00 -0.76 5.06
N PRO A 86 1.70 -0.08 4.14
CA PRO A 86 2.06 -0.69 2.87
C PRO A 86 2.90 -1.96 3.07
N TYR A 87 2.76 -2.89 2.13
CA TYR A 87 3.50 -4.15 2.13
C TYR A 87 5.01 -3.93 2.23
N GLN A 88 5.68 -4.68 3.11
CA GLN A 88 7.12 -4.62 3.39
C GLN A 88 7.58 -3.34 4.11
N VAL A 89 6.69 -2.54 4.63
CA VAL A 89 7.04 -1.38 5.47
C VAL A 89 7.09 -1.81 6.93
N ASN A 90 8.26 -1.59 7.56
CA ASN A 90 8.46 -1.87 8.97
C ASN A 90 7.93 -0.71 9.83
N LYS A 91 7.04 -1.01 10.77
CA LYS A 91 6.42 -0.01 11.65
C LYS A 91 7.44 0.79 12.46
N ALA A 92 8.40 0.13 13.10
CA ALA A 92 9.39 0.80 13.93
C ALA A 92 10.25 1.78 13.11
N ARG A 93 10.73 1.34 11.95
CA ARG A 93 11.51 2.20 11.04
C ARG A 93 10.69 3.37 10.49
N LEU A 94 9.40 3.17 10.23
CA LEU A 94 8.51 4.24 9.82
C LEU A 94 8.39 5.30 10.92
N ILE A 95 8.15 4.88 12.16
CA ILE A 95 8.06 5.78 13.31
C ILE A 95 9.37 6.55 13.51
N GLU A 96 10.50 5.87 13.45
CA GLU A 96 11.82 6.51 13.51
C GLU A 96 12.00 7.55 12.39
N LYS A 97 11.60 7.21 11.17
CA LYS A 97 11.70 8.13 10.03
C LYS A 97 10.83 9.37 10.21
N ILE A 98 9.61 9.21 10.70
CA ILE A 98 8.74 10.36 11.00
C ILE A 98 9.38 11.23 12.09
N ALA A 99 9.88 10.64 13.17
CA ALA A 99 10.54 11.36 14.25
C ALA A 99 11.78 12.14 13.76
N GLU A 100 12.57 11.54 12.88
CA GLU A 100 13.73 12.19 12.25
C GLU A 100 13.30 13.42 11.43
N LEU A 101 12.28 13.29 10.59
CA LEU A 101 11.77 14.38 9.76
C LEU A 101 11.20 15.53 10.60
N VAL A 102 10.57 15.23 11.72
CA VAL A 102 10.10 16.25 12.69
C VAL A 102 11.29 16.98 13.31
N LYS A 103 12.30 16.24 13.75
CA LYS A 103 13.54 16.81 14.33
C LYS A 103 14.29 17.71 13.34
N GLU A 104 14.34 17.31 12.08
CA GLU A 104 14.99 18.05 11.00
C GLU A 104 14.12 19.19 10.46
N LYS A 105 12.92 19.37 10.97
CA LYS A 105 11.93 20.37 10.51
C LYS A 105 11.53 20.23 9.04
N ARG A 106 11.64 19.03 8.48
CA ARG A 106 11.18 18.71 7.11
C ARG A 106 9.69 18.42 7.07
N VAL A 107 9.13 17.92 8.17
CA VAL A 107 7.69 17.79 8.39
C VAL A 107 7.35 18.60 9.65
N GLU A 108 6.53 19.62 9.49
CA GLU A 108 6.08 20.48 10.57
C GLU A 108 4.63 20.14 10.92
N GLY A 109 4.21 20.54 12.11
CA GLY A 109 2.82 20.40 12.54
C GLY A 109 2.53 19.15 13.39
N ILE A 110 3.51 18.30 13.67
CA ILE A 110 3.37 17.15 14.57
C ILE A 110 3.81 17.53 15.97
N SER A 111 2.95 17.34 16.97
CA SER A 111 3.25 17.60 18.38
C SER A 111 3.66 16.35 19.14
N GLU A 112 3.10 15.19 18.80
CA GLU A 112 3.38 13.92 19.45
C GLU A 112 3.28 12.75 18.48
N LEU A 113 4.08 11.73 18.69
CA LEU A 113 4.11 10.51 17.90
C LEU A 113 4.21 9.32 18.85
N ARG A 114 3.22 8.43 18.82
CA ARG A 114 3.17 7.25 19.69
C ARG A 114 2.81 6.00 18.89
N ASP A 115 3.34 4.86 19.34
CA ASP A 115 2.86 3.55 18.93
C ASP A 115 1.85 3.06 19.97
N GLU A 116 0.58 3.06 19.61
CA GLU A 116 -0.52 2.59 20.44
C GLU A 116 -1.01 1.21 20.02
N SER A 117 -0.20 0.46 19.27
CA SER A 117 -0.56 -0.88 18.83
C SER A 117 -0.70 -1.85 20.01
N ASP A 118 -1.69 -2.71 19.95
CA ASP A 118 -1.99 -3.71 20.96
C ASP A 118 -2.41 -5.04 20.31
N LYS A 119 -2.96 -5.95 21.13
CA LYS A 119 -3.47 -7.26 20.68
C LYS A 119 -4.63 -7.16 19.68
N ASP A 120 -5.37 -6.06 19.68
CA ASP A 120 -6.53 -5.84 18.81
C ASP A 120 -6.16 -5.26 17.46
N GLY A 121 -4.92 -4.78 17.29
CA GLY A 121 -4.40 -4.31 16.01
C GLY A 121 -3.33 -3.24 16.10
N MET A 122 -2.82 -2.88 14.92
CA MET A 122 -1.85 -1.82 14.76
C MET A 122 -2.53 -0.46 14.86
N ARG A 123 -1.88 0.45 15.60
CA ARG A 123 -2.36 1.81 15.76
C ARG A 123 -1.16 2.75 16.00
N ILE A 124 -0.84 3.58 15.01
CA ILE A 124 0.13 4.66 15.18
C ILE A 124 -0.65 5.94 15.38
N TYR A 125 -0.35 6.66 16.45
CA TYR A 125 -0.98 7.91 16.83
C TYR A 125 -0.05 9.08 16.54
N ILE A 126 -0.48 10.01 15.68
CA ILE A 126 0.27 11.20 15.29
C ILE A 126 -0.56 12.43 15.63
N GLU A 127 -0.23 13.10 16.73
CA GLU A 127 -0.95 14.30 17.17
C GLU A 127 -0.48 15.54 16.40
N ILE A 128 -1.44 16.32 15.96
CA ILE A 128 -1.22 17.53 15.17
C ILE A 128 -1.29 18.77 16.07
N LYS A 129 -0.39 19.72 15.83
CA LYS A 129 -0.40 21.02 16.52
C LYS A 129 -1.70 21.78 16.23
N ARG A 130 -2.17 22.58 17.19
CA ARG A 130 -3.47 23.28 17.13
C ARG A 130 -3.71 24.09 15.86
N ASP A 131 -2.69 24.76 15.36
CA ASP A 131 -2.82 25.68 14.23
C ASP A 131 -2.46 25.02 12.88
N GLN A 132 -2.39 23.69 12.85
CA GLN A 132 -2.01 22.91 11.68
C GLN A 132 -3.16 22.04 11.20
N SER A 133 -3.20 21.79 9.90
CA SER A 133 -4.15 20.87 9.29
C SER A 133 -3.60 19.44 9.25
N ALA A 134 -4.32 18.49 9.84
CA ALA A 134 -3.97 17.08 9.77
C ALA A 134 -3.88 16.57 8.33
N GLU A 135 -4.77 17.03 7.46
CA GLU A 135 -4.79 16.64 6.04
C GLU A 135 -3.51 17.08 5.31
N ILE A 136 -3.04 18.30 5.54
CA ILE A 136 -1.80 18.81 4.94
C ILE A 136 -0.59 18.04 5.48
N VAL A 137 -0.54 17.79 6.78
CA VAL A 137 0.55 17.01 7.39
C VAL A 137 0.55 15.57 6.84
N LEU A 138 -0.62 14.96 6.70
CA LEU A 138 -0.74 13.62 6.13
C LEU A 138 -0.21 13.55 4.68
N ASN A 139 -0.54 14.55 3.86
CA ASN A 139 -0.01 14.64 2.49
C ASN A 139 1.52 14.77 2.47
N HIS A 140 2.11 15.52 3.38
CA HIS A 140 3.56 15.60 3.54
C HIS A 140 4.16 14.25 3.94
N LEU A 141 3.51 13.52 4.85
CA LEU A 141 3.94 12.18 5.27
C LEU A 141 3.88 11.17 4.13
N PHE A 142 2.87 11.23 3.28
CA PHE A 142 2.81 10.39 2.08
C PHE A 142 3.94 10.68 1.09
N ASN A 143 4.37 11.92 0.97
CA ASN A 143 5.44 12.31 0.06
C ASN A 143 6.85 12.03 0.61
N GLU A 144 7.03 12.11 1.92
CA GLU A 144 8.35 12.10 2.55
C GLU A 144 8.67 10.77 3.29
N THR A 145 7.69 9.89 3.43
CA THR A 145 7.85 8.65 4.20
C THR A 145 7.25 7.43 3.48
N PRO A 146 7.59 6.20 3.92
CA PRO A 146 6.96 4.97 3.43
C PRO A 146 5.48 4.77 3.80
N LEU A 147 4.79 5.76 4.36
CA LEU A 147 3.33 5.74 4.44
C LEU A 147 2.67 5.64 3.05
N GLN A 148 3.37 6.09 2.03
CA GLN A 148 3.09 5.77 0.63
C GLN A 148 4.33 5.14 0.02
N GLN A 149 4.19 3.97 -0.57
CA GLN A 149 5.28 3.18 -1.12
C GLN A 149 4.89 2.60 -2.47
N SER A 150 5.81 2.65 -3.43
CA SER A 150 5.62 2.00 -4.72
C SER A 150 6.05 0.54 -4.67
N PHE A 151 5.31 -0.31 -5.38
CA PHE A 151 5.68 -1.68 -5.68
C PHE A 151 5.84 -1.83 -7.19
N GLY A 152 7.06 -2.12 -7.64
CA GLY A 152 7.35 -2.35 -9.05
C GLY A 152 7.06 -3.81 -9.42
N ILE A 153 5.95 -4.05 -10.11
CA ILE A 153 5.57 -5.38 -10.56
C ILE A 153 6.45 -5.76 -11.76
N ASN A 154 7.04 -6.96 -11.70
CA ASN A 154 7.82 -7.55 -12.77
C ASN A 154 7.60 -9.06 -12.77
N MET A 155 6.67 -9.51 -13.62
CA MET A 155 6.21 -10.91 -13.64
C MET A 155 7.12 -11.77 -14.50
N VAL A 156 8.33 -12.02 -14.01
CA VAL A 156 9.31 -12.90 -14.65
C VAL A 156 9.20 -14.31 -14.06
N ALA A 157 9.04 -15.29 -14.91
CA ALA A 157 9.05 -16.70 -14.54
C ALA A 157 9.95 -17.51 -15.48
N LEU A 158 10.25 -18.74 -15.08
CA LEU A 158 11.01 -19.65 -15.92
C LEU A 158 10.07 -20.38 -16.88
N VAL A 159 10.35 -20.29 -18.17
CA VAL A 159 9.70 -21.05 -19.23
C VAL A 159 10.79 -21.85 -19.94
N ASP A 160 10.70 -23.18 -19.92
CA ASP A 160 11.74 -24.08 -20.44
C ASP A 160 13.15 -23.75 -19.90
N GLY A 161 13.24 -23.43 -18.60
CA GLY A 161 14.48 -23.12 -17.92
C GLY A 161 15.06 -21.73 -18.22
N ARG A 162 14.33 -20.87 -18.94
CA ARG A 162 14.76 -19.52 -19.29
C ARG A 162 13.85 -18.47 -18.69
N PRO A 163 14.39 -17.40 -18.11
CA PRO A 163 13.57 -16.30 -17.61
C PRO A 163 12.80 -15.62 -18.74
N GLN A 164 11.49 -15.48 -18.56
CA GLN A 164 10.61 -14.75 -19.48
C GLN A 164 9.69 -13.84 -18.70
N LEU A 165 9.42 -12.66 -19.28
CA LEU A 165 8.39 -11.77 -18.81
C LEU A 165 7.02 -12.29 -19.28
N LEU A 166 6.14 -12.58 -18.33
CA LEU A 166 4.81 -13.12 -18.58
C LEU A 166 3.72 -12.11 -18.17
N ASN A 167 2.53 -12.32 -18.68
CA ASN A 167 1.33 -11.56 -18.29
C ASN A 167 0.23 -12.50 -17.81
#